data_db725e4606ffc8cbb4a8fbb313de723e
#
_entry.id   db725e4606ffc8cbb4a8fbb313de723e
#
_cell.length_a   1.000
_cell.length_b   1.000
_cell.length_c   1.000
_cell.angle_alpha   90.00
_cell.angle_beta   90.00
_cell.angle_gamma   90.00
#
_symmetry.space_group_name_H-M   'P 1'
#
loop_
_entity.id
_entity.type
_entity.pdbx_description
1 polymer ?
#
loop_
_entity_poly.entity_id
_entity_poly.type
_entity_poly.pdbx_seq_one_letter_code
_entity_poly.pdbx_strand_id
1 'polypeptide(L)'
;MNNNIKRWLVTSVCCFMLGSGQSIMAQQVIFPQEVQANKAQLESNTNKWTLKNSLFTAKFAKVDGKLIFNGCREMNLKPGTELFKVVLGNGNNFTSSDMELVSIETEELVGNKNAVKGSDRFDGKGLKAVFKKDKLLIVWHAVLRDGSHYLRTTLDVATEEDVAMQSITPMIYNVDCKKAKTTAMVVGNTRGAILASNKIFAGLETPMGVNSVEVNTKDNKEIPAEVAMQGYWRRNTTLKKNLPWEVSTVVGLIAPGQARRSFLAYSERERAVPWRAFPHYNSWYELNIDRNNAVGNSGVYDASDPNNTKGDYTENMTSTQCVDVVKHWKEKFYDVYVKAPYAFVFDDGWDAYGTWTFNPNFPNGFTKEDNLAKSMGVGIGA
;
A
#
# COMPACT_ATOMS: atom_id res chain seq x y z
N MET A 1 16.04 -0.01 72.70
CA MET A 1 16.71 0.54 71.52
C MET A 1 15.81 0.19 70.27
N ASN A 2 15.10 1.20 69.84
CA ASN A 2 14.10 1.04 68.72
C ASN A 2 14.80 1.25 67.41
N ASN A 3 14.73 0.25 66.54
CA ASN A 3 15.05 0.40 65.12
C ASN A 3 13.79 0.41 64.29
N ASN A 4 13.30 1.61 64.00
CA ASN A 4 12.27 1.86 62.99
C ASN A 4 12.84 1.74 61.59
N ILE A 5 12.60 0.62 60.94
CA ILE A 5 12.80 0.47 59.51
C ILE A 5 11.59 1.07 58.80
N LYS A 6 11.77 2.27 58.28
CA LYS A 6 10.80 2.87 57.33
C LYS A 6 10.76 2.03 56.06
N ARG A 7 9.72 1.24 55.93
CA ARG A 7 9.33 0.63 54.63
C ARG A 7 8.87 1.74 53.70
N TRP A 8 9.67 2.07 52.73
CA TRP A 8 9.23 2.84 51.59
C TRP A 8 8.30 1.95 50.74
N LEU A 9 7.02 2.23 50.83
CA LEU A 9 6.06 1.77 49.85
C LEU A 9 6.37 2.51 48.53
N VAL A 10 7.10 1.87 47.65
CA VAL A 10 7.11 2.21 46.24
C VAL A 10 5.79 1.69 45.68
N THR A 11 4.75 2.51 45.81
CA THR A 11 3.49 2.27 45.16
C THR A 11 3.75 2.47 43.67
N SER A 12 3.93 1.35 43.00
CA SER A 12 4.05 1.30 41.55
C SER A 12 2.76 1.89 40.95
N VAL A 13 2.87 3.10 40.40
CA VAL A 13 1.80 3.80 39.65
C VAL A 13 1.48 3.10 38.33
N CYS A 14 1.84 1.83 38.17
CA CYS A 14 1.53 1.02 36.99
C CYS A 14 0.14 0.40 36.97
N CYS A 15 -0.68 0.56 38.01
CA CYS A 15 -1.95 -0.17 38.11
C CYS A 15 -3.24 0.64 37.86
N PHE A 16 -3.18 1.88 37.38
CA PHE A 16 -4.40 2.68 37.16
C PHE A 16 -4.66 3.11 35.72
N MET A 17 -4.31 2.28 34.73
CA MET A 17 -4.81 2.43 33.36
C MET A 17 -5.64 1.21 32.91
N LEU A 18 -6.36 0.58 33.81
CA LEU A 18 -7.20 -0.59 33.51
C LEU A 18 -8.67 -0.30 33.77
N GLY A 19 -9.19 0.84 33.37
CA GLY A 19 -10.56 1.17 33.71
C GLY A 19 -11.33 2.12 32.83
N SER A 20 -10.97 2.24 31.58
CA SER A 20 -11.88 2.78 30.59
C SER A 20 -11.47 2.19 29.24
N GLY A 21 -12.40 1.62 28.51
CA GLY A 21 -12.25 1.20 27.12
C GLY A 21 -12.02 2.40 26.18
N GLN A 22 -11.07 3.25 26.52
CA GLN A 22 -10.51 4.16 25.55
C GLN A 22 -9.69 3.29 24.59
N SER A 23 -10.28 3.00 23.43
CA SER A 23 -9.47 2.68 22.27
C SER A 23 -8.32 3.67 22.29
N ILE A 24 -7.09 3.20 22.46
CA ILE A 24 -5.89 4.00 22.21
C ILE A 24 -5.99 4.36 20.74
N MET A 25 -6.63 5.47 20.45
CA MET A 25 -6.63 6.05 19.11
C MET A 25 -5.17 6.29 18.84
N ALA A 26 -4.61 5.54 17.90
CA ALA A 26 -3.24 5.78 17.47
C ALA A 26 -3.13 7.26 17.15
N GLN A 27 -2.18 7.94 17.79
CA GLN A 27 -1.94 9.35 17.53
C GLN A 27 -1.77 9.51 16.04
N GLN A 28 -2.59 10.35 15.42
CA GLN A 28 -2.53 10.56 13.97
C GLN A 28 -1.10 10.98 13.61
N VAL A 29 -0.44 10.18 12.80
CA VAL A 29 0.90 10.50 12.32
C VAL A 29 0.78 11.63 11.32
N ILE A 30 1.26 12.79 11.70
CA ILE A 30 1.27 13.99 10.86
C ILE A 30 2.62 14.16 10.16
N PHE A 31 2.62 14.88 9.05
CA PHE A 31 3.86 15.25 8.36
C PHE A 31 4.79 16.03 9.30
N PRO A 32 6.08 15.63 9.46
CA PRO A 32 6.94 16.09 10.54
C PRO A 32 7.60 17.46 10.23
N GLN A 33 6.79 18.49 9.98
CA GLN A 33 7.21 19.88 9.81
C GLN A 33 6.24 20.82 10.54
N GLU A 34 6.70 22.01 10.90
CA GLU A 34 5.86 23.05 11.50
C GLU A 34 4.75 23.48 10.53
N VAL A 35 5.13 23.75 9.28
CA VAL A 35 4.16 24.08 8.23
C VAL A 35 3.48 22.80 7.77
N GLN A 36 2.19 22.73 8.01
CA GLN A 36 1.34 21.65 7.52
C GLN A 36 0.72 22.03 6.19
N ALA A 37 0.40 21.02 5.39
CA ALA A 37 -0.33 21.22 4.15
C ALA A 37 -1.72 21.81 4.46
N ASN A 38 -2.08 22.89 3.78
CA ASN A 38 -3.41 23.48 3.81
C ASN A 38 -4.32 22.86 2.72
N LYS A 39 -5.41 23.54 2.40
CA LYS A 39 -6.32 23.14 1.31
C LYS A 39 -5.60 23.13 -0.03
N ALA A 40 -5.94 22.13 -0.83
CA ALA A 40 -5.51 22.02 -2.20
C ALA A 40 -6.12 23.16 -3.05
N GLN A 41 -5.32 23.72 -3.93
CA GLN A 41 -5.73 24.75 -4.87
C GLN A 41 -5.33 24.31 -6.28
N LEU A 42 -6.17 24.65 -7.24
CA LEU A 42 -5.88 24.50 -8.65
C LEU A 42 -6.03 25.85 -9.34
N GLU A 43 -4.96 26.25 -10.02
CA GLU A 43 -4.94 27.41 -10.90
C GLU A 43 -4.77 26.95 -12.33
N SER A 44 -5.52 27.50 -13.24
CA SER A 44 -5.44 27.14 -14.65
C SER A 44 -5.55 28.39 -15.55
N ASN A 45 -4.86 28.30 -16.66
CA ASN A 45 -5.05 29.19 -17.80
C ASN A 45 -5.03 28.33 -19.09
N THR A 46 -5.03 28.95 -20.26
CA THR A 46 -5.16 28.29 -21.55
C THR A 46 -4.23 27.07 -21.75
N ASN A 47 -2.99 27.14 -21.25
CA ASN A 47 -1.95 26.13 -21.49
C ASN A 47 -1.18 25.71 -20.23
N LYS A 48 -1.60 26.15 -19.04
CA LYS A 48 -0.89 25.86 -17.80
C LYS A 48 -1.87 25.51 -16.68
N TRP A 49 -1.51 24.52 -15.91
CA TRP A 49 -2.25 24.08 -14.71
C TRP A 49 -1.28 23.97 -13.55
N THR A 50 -1.73 24.33 -12.39
CA THR A 50 -0.93 24.32 -11.18
C THR A 50 -1.76 23.73 -10.05
N LEU A 51 -1.35 22.56 -9.54
CA LEU A 51 -1.86 21.99 -8.30
C LEU A 51 -0.92 22.37 -7.16
N LYS A 52 -1.44 23.04 -6.14
CA LYS A 52 -0.59 23.57 -5.05
C LYS A 52 -1.27 23.55 -3.70
N ASN A 53 -0.47 23.59 -2.65
CA ASN A 53 -0.86 23.91 -1.29
C ASN A 53 0.29 24.68 -0.61
N SER A 54 0.25 24.83 0.73
CA SER A 54 1.32 25.52 1.48
C SER A 54 2.70 24.85 1.39
N LEU A 55 2.79 23.59 0.97
CA LEU A 55 4.04 22.83 0.97
C LEU A 55 4.73 22.77 -0.39
N PHE A 56 3.97 22.68 -1.48
CA PHE A 56 4.54 22.53 -2.82
C PHE A 56 3.61 23.00 -3.93
N THR A 57 4.20 23.15 -5.11
CA THR A 57 3.55 23.61 -6.32
C THR A 57 3.93 22.72 -7.51
N ALA A 58 3.04 21.80 -7.87
CA ALA A 58 3.18 20.94 -9.04
C ALA A 58 2.59 21.63 -10.28
N LYS A 59 3.39 21.72 -11.33
CA LYS A 59 3.04 22.46 -12.56
C LYS A 59 2.89 21.50 -13.73
N PHE A 60 1.90 21.78 -14.56
CA PHE A 60 1.66 21.09 -15.84
C PHE A 60 1.52 22.14 -16.93
N ALA A 61 1.93 21.79 -18.14
CA ALA A 61 1.84 22.69 -19.29
C ALA A 61 1.47 21.92 -20.56
N LYS A 62 0.70 22.59 -21.42
CA LYS A 62 0.48 22.15 -22.80
C LYS A 62 1.49 22.86 -23.71
N VAL A 63 2.41 22.09 -24.27
CA VAL A 63 3.47 22.57 -25.18
C VAL A 63 3.32 21.81 -26.49
N ASP A 64 3.19 22.51 -27.60
CA ASP A 64 3.02 21.93 -28.94
C ASP A 64 1.89 20.86 -28.99
N GLY A 65 0.79 21.17 -28.33
CA GLY A 65 -0.37 20.26 -28.27
C GLY A 65 -0.27 19.11 -27.23
N LYS A 66 0.86 18.94 -26.56
CA LYS A 66 1.18 17.83 -25.65
C LYS A 66 1.15 18.27 -24.20
N LEU A 67 0.52 17.51 -23.34
CA LEU A 67 0.52 17.77 -21.89
C LEU A 67 1.74 17.12 -21.25
N ILE A 68 2.54 17.91 -20.55
CA ILE A 68 3.75 17.49 -19.86
C ILE A 68 3.73 17.91 -18.39
N PHE A 69 4.47 17.20 -17.55
CA PHE A 69 4.80 17.67 -16.20
C PHE A 69 5.84 18.79 -16.30
N ASN A 70 5.51 19.97 -15.79
CA ASN A 70 6.35 21.17 -15.90
C ASN A 70 7.09 21.51 -14.59
N GLY A 71 7.33 20.48 -13.76
CA GLY A 71 8.20 20.54 -12.60
C GLY A 71 7.49 20.88 -11.28
N CYS A 72 8.24 20.63 -10.20
CA CYS A 72 7.91 21.00 -8.83
C CYS A 72 9.22 21.41 -8.12
N ARG A 73 9.35 22.69 -7.83
CA ARG A 73 10.58 23.26 -7.28
C ARG A 73 10.90 22.74 -5.88
N GLU A 74 9.90 22.64 -5.04
CA GLU A 74 10.02 22.20 -3.63
C GLU A 74 10.49 20.74 -3.54
N MET A 75 10.13 19.95 -4.54
CA MET A 75 10.51 18.53 -4.70
C MET A 75 11.80 18.35 -5.52
N ASN A 76 12.42 19.42 -6.01
CA ASN A 76 13.56 19.37 -6.96
C ASN A 76 13.25 18.55 -8.23
N LEU A 77 12.00 18.55 -8.67
CA LEU A 77 11.58 17.89 -9.90
C LEU A 77 11.69 18.87 -11.08
N LYS A 78 12.35 18.43 -12.13
CA LYS A 78 12.60 19.24 -13.33
C LYS A 78 11.38 19.26 -14.26
N PRO A 79 11.24 20.33 -15.07
CA PRO A 79 10.20 20.40 -16.10
C PRO A 79 10.52 19.49 -17.29
N GLY A 80 9.53 19.23 -18.12
CA GLY A 80 9.67 18.60 -19.44
C GLY A 80 9.61 17.08 -19.42
N THR A 81 9.00 16.47 -18.39
CA THR A 81 8.83 15.02 -18.36
C THR A 81 7.47 14.58 -18.90
N GLU A 82 7.48 13.43 -19.56
CA GLU A 82 6.29 12.69 -19.98
C GLU A 82 5.46 12.30 -18.76
N LEU A 83 4.14 12.15 -18.95
CA LEU A 83 3.25 11.76 -17.87
C LEU A 83 3.27 10.24 -17.65
N PHE A 84 3.43 9.48 -18.74
CA PHE A 84 3.48 8.02 -18.72
C PHE A 84 4.13 7.46 -19.97
N LYS A 85 4.47 6.16 -19.92
CA LYS A 85 4.95 5.37 -21.07
C LYS A 85 4.22 4.02 -21.09
N VAL A 86 3.93 3.54 -22.27
CA VAL A 86 3.33 2.22 -22.52
C VAL A 86 4.24 1.40 -23.41
N VAL A 87 4.37 0.10 -23.12
CA VAL A 87 5.07 -0.87 -23.95
C VAL A 87 4.09 -2.00 -24.26
N LEU A 88 3.84 -2.20 -25.56
CA LEU A 88 2.96 -3.25 -26.06
C LEU A 88 3.65 -4.62 -26.07
N GLY A 89 2.88 -5.70 -26.19
CA GLY A 89 3.42 -7.06 -26.21
C GLY A 89 4.38 -7.36 -27.37
N ASN A 90 4.27 -6.63 -28.47
CA ASN A 90 5.21 -6.72 -29.61
C ASN A 90 6.49 -5.86 -29.44
N GLY A 91 6.67 -5.20 -28.29
CA GLY A 91 7.82 -4.35 -27.99
C GLY A 91 7.66 -2.89 -28.45
N ASN A 92 6.66 -2.54 -29.23
CA ASN A 92 6.39 -1.15 -29.58
C ASN A 92 6.09 -0.35 -28.33
N ASN A 93 6.62 0.86 -28.26
CA ASN A 93 6.40 1.73 -27.09
C ASN A 93 6.05 3.15 -27.52
N PHE A 94 5.35 3.86 -26.65
CA PHE A 94 4.98 5.24 -26.83
C PHE A 94 4.78 5.92 -25.45
N THR A 95 4.93 7.24 -25.46
CA THR A 95 4.73 8.09 -24.30
C THR A 95 3.42 8.86 -24.39
N SER A 96 3.08 9.62 -23.35
CA SER A 96 1.92 10.51 -23.38
C SER A 96 1.97 11.50 -24.54
N SER A 97 3.15 11.95 -24.95
CA SER A 97 3.33 12.88 -26.09
C SER A 97 3.16 12.23 -27.47
N ASP A 98 3.17 10.92 -27.55
CA ASP A 98 2.94 10.16 -28.81
C ASP A 98 1.44 9.83 -29.02
N MET A 99 0.61 10.21 -28.06
CA MET A 99 -0.85 10.02 -28.11
C MET A 99 -1.56 11.33 -28.47
N GLU A 100 -2.75 11.21 -29.03
CA GLU A 100 -3.67 12.34 -29.18
C GLU A 100 -4.20 12.74 -27.80
N LEU A 101 -4.03 14.02 -27.44
CA LEU A 101 -4.60 14.63 -26.24
C LEU A 101 -6.04 15.07 -26.59
N VAL A 102 -7.03 14.30 -26.13
CA VAL A 102 -8.45 14.50 -26.43
C VAL A 102 -9.04 15.62 -25.58
N SER A 103 -8.80 15.60 -24.26
CA SER A 103 -9.32 16.62 -23.35
C SER A 103 -8.39 16.85 -22.16
N ILE A 104 -8.52 18.04 -21.56
CA ILE A 104 -7.96 18.38 -20.23
C ILE A 104 -9.07 19.04 -19.44
N GLU A 105 -9.32 18.55 -18.24
CA GLU A 105 -10.37 19.01 -17.35
C GLU A 105 -9.82 19.25 -15.95
N THR A 106 -10.36 20.24 -15.26
CA THR A 106 -10.09 20.47 -13.84
C THR A 106 -11.19 19.85 -13.01
N GLU A 107 -10.83 19.23 -11.88
CA GLU A 107 -11.77 18.50 -11.05
C GLU A 107 -11.83 19.06 -9.63
N GLU A 108 -13.06 19.23 -9.13
CA GLU A 108 -13.36 19.42 -7.71
C GLU A 108 -13.57 18.04 -7.09
N LEU A 109 -12.70 17.65 -6.17
CA LEU A 109 -12.76 16.35 -5.53
C LEU A 109 -13.45 16.46 -4.18
N VAL A 110 -14.62 15.88 -4.06
CA VAL A 110 -15.39 15.83 -2.81
C VAL A 110 -14.99 14.61 -2.00
N GLY A 111 -14.69 14.79 -0.72
CA GLY A 111 -14.31 13.72 0.17
C GLY A 111 -15.47 12.76 0.48
N ASN A 112 -15.22 11.47 0.38
CA ASN A 112 -16.16 10.43 0.78
C ASN A 112 -15.69 9.80 2.10
N LYS A 113 -16.38 10.08 3.21
CA LYS A 113 -16.05 9.56 4.55
C LYS A 113 -15.95 8.03 4.62
N ASN A 114 -16.63 7.34 3.70
CA ASN A 114 -16.66 5.88 3.62
C ASN A 114 -15.65 5.31 2.61
N ALA A 115 -14.81 6.14 2.00
CA ALA A 115 -13.80 5.67 1.05
C ALA A 115 -12.83 4.69 1.72
N VAL A 116 -12.42 3.67 0.97
CA VAL A 116 -11.43 2.69 1.40
C VAL A 116 -10.06 3.35 1.58
N LYS A 117 -9.60 4.09 0.58
CA LYS A 117 -8.36 4.89 0.72
C LYS A 117 -8.61 6.07 1.65
N GLY A 118 -7.77 6.21 2.67
CA GLY A 118 -7.93 7.27 3.67
C GLY A 118 -7.89 8.68 3.08
N SER A 119 -7.04 8.92 2.08
CA SER A 119 -6.97 10.23 1.41
C SER A 119 -8.25 10.61 0.67
N ASP A 120 -9.01 9.65 0.15
CA ASP A 120 -10.25 9.92 -0.57
C ASP A 120 -11.39 10.38 0.35
N ARG A 121 -11.15 10.40 1.66
CA ARG A 121 -12.04 10.99 2.67
C ARG A 121 -11.92 12.52 2.79
N PHE A 122 -10.95 13.12 2.11
CA PHE A 122 -10.70 14.55 2.10
C PHE A 122 -11.10 15.17 0.77
N ASP A 123 -11.56 16.41 0.81
CA ASP A 123 -11.73 17.23 -0.40
C ASP A 123 -10.38 17.42 -1.10
N GLY A 124 -10.39 17.94 -2.31
CA GLY A 124 -9.17 18.20 -3.05
C GLY A 124 -9.42 18.79 -4.43
N LYS A 125 -8.37 18.84 -5.20
CA LYS A 125 -8.36 19.31 -6.59
C LYS A 125 -7.68 18.29 -7.47
N GLY A 126 -8.17 18.16 -8.69
CA GLY A 126 -7.61 17.26 -9.68
C GLY A 126 -7.42 17.91 -11.04
N LEU A 127 -6.49 17.35 -11.78
CA LEU A 127 -6.32 17.61 -13.21
C LEU A 127 -6.48 16.26 -13.91
N LYS A 128 -7.45 16.17 -14.83
CA LYS A 128 -7.74 15.00 -15.63
C LYS A 128 -7.39 15.25 -17.08
N ALA A 129 -6.75 14.30 -17.74
CA ALA A 129 -6.47 14.35 -19.17
C ALA A 129 -6.79 13.01 -19.82
N VAL A 130 -7.37 13.07 -21.00
CA VAL A 130 -7.75 11.91 -21.79
C VAL A 130 -6.86 11.83 -23.02
N PHE A 131 -6.26 10.65 -23.23
CA PHE A 131 -5.36 10.36 -24.33
C PHE A 131 -5.89 9.19 -25.14
N LYS A 132 -5.78 9.28 -26.47
CA LYS A 132 -6.16 8.20 -27.39
C LYS A 132 -5.04 7.87 -28.35
N LYS A 133 -4.81 6.58 -28.58
CA LYS A 133 -3.92 6.08 -29.64
C LYS A 133 -4.43 4.73 -30.12
N ASP A 134 -4.74 4.64 -31.39
CA ASP A 134 -5.33 3.44 -32.01
C ASP A 134 -6.56 2.96 -31.21
N LYS A 135 -6.47 1.79 -30.59
CA LYS A 135 -7.55 1.18 -29.78
C LYS A 135 -7.43 1.49 -28.29
N LEU A 136 -6.34 2.15 -27.87
CA LEU A 136 -6.08 2.46 -26.46
C LEU A 136 -6.67 3.82 -26.09
N LEU A 137 -7.34 3.83 -24.96
CA LEU A 137 -7.80 5.03 -24.24
C LEU A 137 -7.13 5.06 -22.87
N ILE A 138 -6.47 6.16 -22.56
CA ILE A 138 -5.84 6.37 -21.26
C ILE A 138 -6.41 7.62 -20.62
N VAL A 139 -6.96 7.47 -19.41
CA VAL A 139 -7.39 8.58 -18.58
C VAL A 139 -6.34 8.76 -17.50
N TRP A 140 -5.67 9.90 -17.50
CA TRP A 140 -4.65 10.26 -16.53
C TRP A 140 -5.20 11.32 -15.59
N HIS A 141 -4.92 11.16 -14.29
CA HIS A 141 -5.27 12.14 -13.28
C HIS A 141 -4.06 12.52 -12.45
N ALA A 142 -3.95 13.79 -12.09
CA ALA A 142 -3.14 14.26 -10.97
C ALA A 142 -4.06 14.74 -9.86
N VAL A 143 -3.89 14.22 -8.67
CA VAL A 143 -4.79 14.43 -7.53
C VAL A 143 -4.02 15.01 -6.35
N LEU A 144 -4.47 16.15 -5.85
CA LEU A 144 -4.00 16.75 -4.61
C LEU A 144 -5.15 16.87 -3.62
N ARG A 145 -5.13 16.11 -2.55
CA ARG A 145 -6.11 16.16 -1.47
C ARG A 145 -5.73 17.21 -0.41
N ASP A 146 -6.71 17.82 0.23
CA ASP A 146 -6.52 18.76 1.33
C ASP A 146 -5.64 18.17 2.43
N GLY A 147 -4.67 18.93 2.91
CA GLY A 147 -3.75 18.48 3.95
C GLY A 147 -2.68 17.45 3.48
N SER A 148 -2.52 17.24 2.17
CA SER A 148 -1.57 16.26 1.64
C SER A 148 -0.18 16.85 1.41
N HIS A 149 0.87 16.15 1.87
CA HIS A 149 2.26 16.48 1.56
C HIS A 149 2.79 15.73 0.33
N TYR A 150 1.89 15.13 -0.46
CA TYR A 150 2.20 14.36 -1.67
C TYR A 150 1.15 14.58 -2.75
N LEU A 151 1.57 14.37 -3.99
CA LEU A 151 0.75 14.31 -5.19
C LEU A 151 0.58 12.85 -5.60
N ARG A 152 -0.66 12.45 -5.92
CA ARG A 152 -0.95 11.17 -6.55
C ARG A 152 -1.22 11.36 -8.02
N THR A 153 -0.76 10.41 -8.85
CA THR A 153 -1.21 10.29 -10.23
C THR A 153 -1.81 8.90 -10.46
N THR A 154 -2.89 8.83 -11.24
CA THR A 154 -3.53 7.57 -11.63
C THR A 154 -3.64 7.47 -13.14
N LEU A 155 -3.59 6.26 -13.64
CA LEU A 155 -3.91 5.93 -15.03
C LEU A 155 -4.99 4.87 -15.04
N ASP A 156 -6.09 5.16 -15.75
CA ASP A 156 -7.04 4.16 -16.18
C ASP A 156 -6.74 3.83 -17.64
N VAL A 157 -6.39 2.59 -17.90
CA VAL A 157 -6.00 2.10 -19.23
C VAL A 157 -7.07 1.17 -19.75
N ALA A 158 -7.77 1.62 -20.78
CA ALA A 158 -8.85 0.88 -21.44
C ALA A 158 -8.52 0.62 -22.91
N THR A 159 -9.23 -0.31 -23.51
CA THR A 159 -9.09 -0.66 -24.93
C THR A 159 -10.42 -1.03 -25.58
N GLU A 160 -10.54 -0.72 -26.87
CA GLU A 160 -11.68 -1.12 -27.69
C GLU A 160 -11.60 -2.58 -28.18
N GLU A 161 -10.41 -3.17 -28.18
CA GLU A 161 -10.11 -4.55 -28.57
C GLU A 161 -9.04 -5.13 -27.63
N ASP A 162 -8.91 -6.44 -27.56
CA ASP A 162 -7.87 -7.11 -26.78
C ASP A 162 -6.47 -6.71 -27.26
N VAL A 163 -5.62 -6.18 -26.37
CA VAL A 163 -4.28 -5.70 -26.67
C VAL A 163 -3.25 -6.37 -25.77
N ALA A 164 -2.25 -7.02 -26.38
CA ALA A 164 -1.13 -7.56 -25.63
C ALA A 164 -0.27 -6.42 -25.06
N MET A 165 -0.03 -6.43 -23.76
CA MET A 165 0.70 -5.40 -23.03
C MET A 165 1.93 -5.98 -22.36
N GLN A 166 3.10 -5.35 -22.50
CA GLN A 166 4.30 -5.71 -21.75
C GLN A 166 4.39 -4.95 -20.43
N SER A 167 4.28 -3.63 -20.47
CA SER A 167 4.37 -2.80 -19.28
C SER A 167 3.71 -1.43 -19.43
N ILE A 168 3.40 -0.84 -18.29
CA ILE A 168 2.97 0.55 -18.16
C ILE A 168 3.89 1.24 -17.17
N THR A 169 4.40 2.42 -17.51
CA THR A 169 5.20 3.29 -16.64
C THR A 169 4.37 4.54 -16.33
N PRO A 170 3.60 4.54 -15.24
CA PRO A 170 2.72 5.66 -14.89
C PRO A 170 3.43 6.81 -14.18
N MET A 171 4.72 6.64 -13.87
CA MET A 171 5.52 7.63 -13.16
C MET A 171 6.87 7.81 -13.83
N ILE A 172 7.15 9.05 -14.23
CA ILE A 172 8.44 9.45 -14.79
C ILE A 172 8.76 10.83 -14.23
N TYR A 173 9.82 10.94 -13.42
CA TYR A 173 10.26 12.22 -12.87
C TYR A 173 11.76 12.38 -12.98
N ASN A 174 12.20 13.56 -13.42
CA ASN A 174 13.60 13.94 -13.45
C ASN A 174 13.95 14.76 -12.21
N VAL A 175 14.85 14.24 -11.38
CA VAL A 175 15.30 14.89 -10.14
C VAL A 175 16.54 15.72 -10.42
N ASP A 176 16.50 17.00 -10.04
CA ASP A 176 17.68 17.89 -10.06
C ASP A 176 18.59 17.55 -8.86
N CYS A 177 19.57 16.67 -9.10
CA CYS A 177 20.47 16.19 -8.05
C CYS A 177 21.44 17.25 -7.56
N LYS A 178 21.79 18.25 -8.39
CA LYS A 178 22.65 19.37 -7.97
C LYS A 178 21.96 20.23 -6.92
N LYS A 179 20.69 20.57 -7.13
CA LYS A 179 19.90 21.28 -6.14
C LYS A 179 19.60 20.44 -4.91
N ALA A 180 19.35 19.16 -5.09
CA ALA A 180 19.11 18.22 -3.99
C ALA A 180 20.39 17.95 -3.18
N LYS A 181 21.57 18.21 -3.73
CA LYS A 181 22.89 17.82 -3.18
C LYS A 181 22.96 16.33 -2.82
N THR A 182 22.21 15.50 -3.53
CA THR A 182 22.13 14.06 -3.34
C THR A 182 21.53 13.42 -4.60
N THR A 183 21.70 12.12 -4.73
CA THR A 183 21.03 11.34 -5.76
C THR A 183 19.76 10.69 -5.21
N ALA A 184 18.86 10.28 -6.10
CA ALA A 184 17.76 9.40 -5.73
C ALA A 184 18.21 7.93 -5.75
N MET A 185 17.61 7.12 -4.92
CA MET A 185 17.89 5.69 -4.82
C MET A 185 16.62 4.87 -4.60
N VAL A 186 16.68 3.59 -4.91
CA VAL A 186 15.70 2.60 -4.46
C VAL A 186 16.00 2.25 -3.01
N VAL A 187 15.01 2.35 -2.14
CA VAL A 187 15.16 2.06 -0.69
C VAL A 187 14.63 0.66 -0.42
N GLY A 188 15.55 -0.29 -0.32
CA GLY A 188 15.22 -1.70 -0.10
C GLY A 188 15.57 -2.57 -1.32
N ASN A 189 15.38 -3.86 -1.18
CA ASN A 189 15.74 -4.88 -2.16
C ASN A 189 14.56 -5.77 -2.58
N THR A 190 13.35 -5.42 -2.20
CA THR A 190 12.13 -6.14 -2.57
C THR A 190 11.44 -5.48 -3.76
N ARG A 191 10.60 -6.24 -4.48
CA ARG A 191 9.72 -5.65 -5.49
C ARG A 191 8.77 -4.65 -4.81
N GLY A 192 8.53 -3.51 -5.46
CA GLY A 192 7.74 -2.44 -4.88
C GLY A 192 8.50 -1.54 -3.90
N ALA A 193 9.81 -1.77 -3.68
CA ALA A 193 10.63 -0.87 -2.89
C ALA A 193 10.53 0.57 -3.41
N ILE A 194 10.38 1.53 -2.48
CA ILE A 194 10.17 2.93 -2.84
C ILE A 194 11.44 3.60 -3.34
N LEU A 195 11.26 4.66 -4.10
CA LEU A 195 12.32 5.60 -4.45
C LEU A 195 12.40 6.70 -3.42
N ALA A 196 13.59 7.13 -3.06
CA ALA A 196 13.79 8.27 -2.19
C ALA A 196 15.02 9.10 -2.56
N SER A 197 14.95 10.38 -2.28
CA SER A 197 16.07 11.31 -2.18
C SER A 197 16.04 11.99 -0.81
N ASN A 198 16.83 13.01 -0.57
CA ASN A 198 16.74 13.80 0.65
C ASN A 198 15.49 14.74 0.69
N LYS A 199 14.76 14.86 -0.41
CA LYS A 199 13.62 15.79 -0.57
C LYS A 199 12.29 15.10 -0.81
N ILE A 200 12.31 13.93 -1.43
CA ILE A 200 11.10 13.24 -1.87
C ILE A 200 11.19 11.74 -1.67
N PHE A 201 10.04 11.12 -1.50
CA PHE A 201 9.80 9.71 -1.78
C PHE A 201 8.86 9.60 -2.99
N ALA A 202 8.95 8.49 -3.71
CA ALA A 202 8.05 8.21 -4.83
C ALA A 202 7.93 6.70 -5.06
N GLY A 203 6.88 6.29 -5.75
CA GLY A 203 6.69 4.90 -6.14
C GLY A 203 5.30 4.59 -6.64
N LEU A 204 5.14 3.38 -7.17
CA LEU A 204 3.83 2.81 -7.45
C LEU A 204 3.15 2.40 -6.16
N GLU A 205 1.83 2.58 -6.11
CA GLU A 205 0.98 2.16 -5.00
C GLU A 205 0.46 0.72 -5.17
N THR A 206 1.20 -0.09 -5.92
CA THR A 206 0.95 -1.52 -6.08
C THR A 206 2.20 -2.32 -5.73
N PRO A 207 2.09 -3.40 -4.94
CA PRO A 207 3.23 -4.24 -4.57
C PRO A 207 3.84 -4.98 -5.77
N MET A 208 3.12 -5.08 -6.88
CA MET A 208 3.58 -5.71 -8.12
C MET A 208 4.37 -4.75 -9.03
N GLY A 209 4.47 -3.48 -8.62
CA GLY A 209 5.24 -2.48 -9.34
C GLY A 209 6.75 -2.63 -9.12
N VAL A 210 7.54 -2.10 -10.05
CA VAL A 210 8.99 -1.99 -9.94
C VAL A 210 9.38 -0.53 -10.05
N ASN A 211 10.04 -0.02 -9.02
CA ASN A 211 10.58 1.32 -9.02
C ASN A 211 12.08 1.27 -9.34
N SER A 212 12.54 2.16 -10.19
CA SER A 212 13.94 2.21 -10.63
C SER A 212 14.46 3.64 -10.73
N VAL A 213 15.77 3.76 -10.66
CA VAL A 213 16.49 5.02 -10.89
C VAL A 213 17.43 4.80 -12.06
N GLU A 214 17.28 5.63 -13.11
CA GLU A 214 18.20 5.67 -14.22
C GLU A 214 19.14 6.86 -14.05
N VAL A 215 20.42 6.55 -13.88
CA VAL A 215 21.47 7.57 -13.77
C VAL A 215 22.05 7.84 -15.14
N ASN A 216 22.16 9.11 -15.54
CA ASN A 216 22.89 9.47 -16.73
C ASN A 216 24.41 9.32 -16.49
N THR A 217 24.95 8.16 -16.88
CA THR A 217 26.32 7.73 -16.60
C THR A 217 27.40 8.49 -17.40
N LYS A 218 27.03 9.42 -18.29
CA LYS A 218 27.99 10.22 -19.04
C LYS A 218 28.81 11.20 -18.16
N ASP A 219 28.33 11.46 -16.95
CA ASP A 219 29.01 12.27 -15.95
C ASP A 219 29.61 11.34 -14.88
N ASN A 220 30.91 11.05 -14.93
CA ASN A 220 31.66 10.33 -13.88
C ASN A 220 31.76 11.13 -12.57
N LYS A 221 30.69 11.78 -12.15
CA LYS A 221 30.62 12.57 -10.91
C LYS A 221 29.95 11.76 -9.82
N GLU A 222 30.43 11.92 -8.60
CA GLU A 222 29.86 11.31 -7.40
C GLU A 222 28.37 11.62 -7.23
N ILE A 223 27.94 12.83 -7.59
CA ILE A 223 26.53 13.22 -7.69
C ILE A 223 26.23 13.60 -9.14
N PRO A 224 25.40 12.84 -9.85
CA PRO A 224 25.00 13.15 -11.21
C PRO A 224 24.20 14.46 -11.25
N ALA A 225 24.20 15.14 -12.40
CA ALA A 225 23.42 16.37 -12.56
C ALA A 225 21.91 16.13 -12.45
N GLU A 226 21.48 14.97 -12.91
CA GLU A 226 20.08 14.56 -12.98
C GLU A 226 19.97 13.04 -12.94
N VAL A 227 18.90 12.55 -12.30
CA VAL A 227 18.48 11.15 -12.38
C VAL A 227 17.01 11.07 -12.75
N ALA A 228 16.66 10.09 -13.59
CA ALA A 228 15.29 9.75 -13.88
C ALA A 228 14.78 8.73 -12.83
N MET A 229 13.72 9.08 -12.12
CA MET A 229 12.98 8.17 -11.26
C MET A 229 11.80 7.63 -12.06
N GLN A 230 11.69 6.33 -12.14
CA GLN A 230 10.61 5.66 -12.88
C GLN A 230 9.98 4.57 -12.04
N GLY A 231 8.68 4.43 -12.21
CA GLY A 231 7.95 3.29 -11.69
C GLY A 231 7.18 2.61 -12.82
N TYR A 232 7.36 1.33 -13.01
CA TYR A 232 6.65 0.60 -14.04
C TYR A 232 5.95 -0.66 -13.48
N TRP A 233 4.81 -0.96 -14.07
CA TRP A 233 4.03 -2.14 -13.79
C TRP A 233 4.15 -3.11 -14.96
N ARG A 234 4.93 -4.17 -14.76
CA ARG A 234 5.10 -5.23 -15.75
C ARG A 234 3.87 -6.13 -15.74
N ARG A 235 3.23 -6.29 -16.88
CA ARG A 235 2.03 -7.12 -17.02
C ARG A 235 2.29 -8.39 -17.83
N ASN A 236 2.93 -8.28 -18.99
CA ASN A 236 3.15 -9.39 -19.94
C ASN A 236 1.86 -10.21 -20.16
N THR A 237 0.72 -9.53 -20.30
CA THR A 237 -0.58 -10.14 -20.45
C THR A 237 -1.46 -9.28 -21.34
N THR A 238 -2.65 -9.75 -21.65
CA THR A 238 -3.58 -9.05 -22.51
C THR A 238 -4.49 -8.13 -21.72
N LEU A 239 -4.48 -6.83 -22.05
CA LEU A 239 -5.53 -5.91 -21.65
C LEU A 239 -6.79 -6.29 -22.42
N LYS A 240 -7.81 -6.73 -21.69
CA LYS A 240 -9.07 -7.17 -22.28
C LYS A 240 -10.02 -6.01 -22.54
N LYS A 241 -10.72 -6.06 -23.65
CA LYS A 241 -11.86 -5.18 -23.88
C LYS A 241 -12.82 -5.24 -22.68
N ASN A 242 -13.31 -4.10 -22.23
CA ASN A 242 -14.23 -3.97 -21.09
C ASN A 242 -13.66 -4.37 -19.71
N LEU A 243 -12.33 -4.56 -19.59
CA LEU A 243 -11.67 -4.83 -18.33
C LEU A 243 -10.49 -3.87 -18.15
N PRO A 244 -10.74 -2.58 -17.89
CA PRO A 244 -9.70 -1.58 -17.76
C PRO A 244 -8.78 -1.87 -16.58
N TRP A 245 -7.54 -1.41 -16.68
CA TRP A 245 -6.58 -1.47 -15.60
C TRP A 245 -6.42 -0.09 -14.98
N GLU A 246 -6.45 -0.05 -13.65
CA GLU A 246 -6.07 1.12 -12.87
C GLU A 246 -4.68 0.92 -12.28
N VAL A 247 -3.84 1.95 -12.36
CA VAL A 247 -2.55 2.00 -11.69
C VAL A 247 -2.32 3.37 -11.10
N SER A 248 -1.83 3.43 -9.86
CA SER A 248 -1.54 4.68 -9.19
C SER A 248 -0.10 4.79 -8.73
N THR A 249 0.37 6.02 -8.66
CA THR A 249 1.70 6.40 -8.16
C THR A 249 1.61 7.60 -7.25
N VAL A 250 2.62 7.74 -6.42
CA VAL A 250 2.74 8.86 -5.50
C VAL A 250 4.13 9.47 -5.59
N VAL A 251 4.19 10.80 -5.45
CA VAL A 251 5.43 11.54 -5.14
C VAL A 251 5.14 12.49 -3.98
N GLY A 252 5.89 12.37 -2.89
CA GLY A 252 5.68 13.13 -1.68
C GLY A 252 6.95 13.76 -1.14
N LEU A 253 6.77 14.83 -0.36
CA LEU A 253 7.87 15.53 0.30
C LEU A 253 8.43 14.72 1.47
N ILE A 254 9.73 14.82 1.63
CA ILE A 254 10.45 14.41 2.82
C ILE A 254 10.85 15.66 3.62
N ALA A 255 10.43 15.74 4.86
CA ALA A 255 10.90 16.73 5.80
C ALA A 255 12.40 16.50 6.10
N PRO A 256 13.24 17.55 6.24
CA PRO A 256 14.67 17.42 6.44
C PRO A 256 15.03 16.45 7.58
N GLY A 257 15.82 15.41 7.27
CA GLY A 257 16.24 14.38 8.22
C GLY A 257 15.13 13.43 8.72
N GLN A 258 13.89 13.50 8.15
CA GLN A 258 12.72 12.78 8.64
C GLN A 258 12.10 11.87 7.57
N ALA A 259 12.91 11.21 6.75
CA ALA A 259 12.42 10.40 5.62
C ALA A 259 11.39 9.35 6.06
N ARG A 260 11.73 8.55 7.08
CA ARG A 260 10.83 7.50 7.60
C ARG A 260 9.50 8.07 8.13
N ARG A 261 9.55 9.16 8.89
CA ARG A 261 8.33 9.78 9.45
C ARG A 261 7.46 10.42 8.36
N SER A 262 8.10 11.01 7.34
CA SER A 262 7.37 11.59 6.20
C SER A 262 6.65 10.51 5.40
N PHE A 263 7.32 9.39 5.13
CA PHE A 263 6.70 8.25 4.46
C PHE A 263 5.61 7.59 5.32
N LEU A 264 5.83 7.49 6.63
CA LEU A 264 4.82 6.97 7.55
C LEU A 264 3.57 7.87 7.59
N ALA A 265 3.73 9.20 7.55
CA ALA A 265 2.60 10.11 7.47
C ALA A 265 1.75 9.92 6.20
N TYR A 266 2.39 9.60 5.07
CA TYR A 266 1.70 9.19 3.86
C TYR A 266 0.96 7.85 4.06
N SER A 267 1.65 6.80 4.50
CA SER A 267 1.06 5.47 4.61
C SER A 267 -0.10 5.41 5.62
N GLU A 268 -0.01 6.13 6.72
CA GLU A 268 -1.10 6.22 7.70
C GLU A 268 -2.31 7.00 7.15
N ARG A 269 -2.06 8.03 6.33
CA ARG A 269 -3.13 8.79 5.68
C ARG A 269 -3.87 7.96 4.61
N GLU A 270 -3.19 7.03 3.95
CA GLU A 270 -3.77 6.14 2.93
C GLU A 270 -4.46 4.90 3.49
N ARG A 271 -4.23 4.61 4.75
CA ARG A 271 -4.70 3.41 5.40
C ARG A 271 -6.22 3.31 5.38
N ALA A 272 -6.75 2.17 4.94
CA ALA A 272 -8.19 1.88 4.94
C ALA A 272 -8.78 1.89 6.36
N VAL A 273 -8.03 1.32 7.30
CA VAL A 273 -8.39 1.23 8.71
C VAL A 273 -7.28 1.85 9.54
N PRO A 274 -7.59 2.71 10.53
CA PRO A 274 -6.57 3.25 11.44
C PRO A 274 -5.77 2.14 12.10
N TRP A 275 -4.48 2.38 12.32
CA TRP A 275 -3.65 1.44 13.05
C TRP A 275 -4.22 1.21 14.45
N ARG A 276 -4.26 -0.01 14.86
CA ARG A 276 -4.57 -0.42 16.24
C ARG A 276 -3.70 -1.60 16.63
N ALA A 277 -3.45 -1.78 17.90
CA ALA A 277 -2.91 -3.04 18.40
C ALA A 277 -3.91 -4.15 18.04
N PHE A 278 -3.43 -5.20 17.39
CA PHE A 278 -4.24 -6.32 16.96
C PHE A 278 -3.60 -7.64 17.39
N PRO A 279 -3.52 -7.92 18.72
CA PRO A 279 -3.07 -9.21 19.18
C PRO A 279 -4.05 -10.29 18.72
N HIS A 280 -3.56 -11.30 18.04
CA HIS A 280 -4.32 -12.44 17.59
C HIS A 280 -3.60 -13.74 17.92
N TYR A 281 -4.36 -14.82 18.07
CA TYR A 281 -3.82 -16.16 18.08
C TYR A 281 -3.51 -16.56 16.64
N ASN A 282 -2.40 -17.25 16.43
CA ASN A 282 -2.06 -17.89 15.16
C ASN A 282 -1.66 -19.34 15.44
N SER A 283 -2.29 -20.28 14.74
CA SER A 283 -2.10 -21.71 14.97
C SER A 283 -0.79 -22.27 14.46
N TRP A 284 -0.02 -21.55 13.63
CA TRP A 284 1.19 -22.02 12.98
C TRP A 284 2.19 -22.70 13.92
N TYR A 285 2.34 -22.18 15.13
CA TYR A 285 3.30 -22.72 16.09
C TYR A 285 2.78 -23.90 16.91
N GLU A 286 1.47 -24.14 16.91
CA GLU A 286 0.84 -25.14 17.78
C GLU A 286 0.14 -26.25 16.99
N LEU A 287 -0.63 -25.91 15.97
CA LEU A 287 -1.51 -26.82 15.22
C LEU A 287 -1.11 -26.94 13.73
N ASN A 288 0.10 -26.54 13.37
CA ASN A 288 0.56 -26.59 11.99
C ASN A 288 0.72 -28.05 11.51
N ILE A 289 0.23 -28.31 10.31
CA ILE A 289 0.40 -29.59 9.58
C ILE A 289 1.88 -30.01 9.50
N ASP A 290 2.79 -29.08 9.23
CA ASP A 290 4.22 -29.36 9.07
C ASP A 290 4.92 -29.75 10.37
N ARG A 291 4.33 -29.46 11.51
CA ARG A 291 4.92 -29.75 12.81
C ARG A 291 4.97 -31.25 13.11
N ASN A 292 4.02 -31.99 12.59
CA ASN A 292 3.94 -33.45 12.71
C ASN A 292 4.71 -34.14 11.58
N ASN A 293 5.04 -33.41 10.51
CA ASN A 293 5.83 -33.91 9.36
C ASN A 293 7.34 -33.76 9.52
N ALA A 294 7.86 -33.54 10.73
CA ALA A 294 9.32 -33.55 11.00
C ALA A 294 10.00 -34.88 10.63
N VAL A 295 9.29 -35.83 10.07
CA VAL A 295 9.75 -37.13 9.63
C VAL A 295 9.53 -37.34 8.12
N GLY A 296 9.66 -36.33 7.32
CA GLY A 296 9.97 -36.49 5.88
C GLY A 296 8.83 -36.97 4.96
N ASN A 297 7.60 -37.03 5.40
CA ASN A 297 6.46 -37.21 4.54
C ASN A 297 5.63 -35.93 4.54
N SER A 298 5.92 -35.06 3.61
CA SER A 298 4.98 -33.99 3.25
C SER A 298 3.72 -34.65 2.68
N GLY A 299 2.78 -34.95 3.53
CA GLY A 299 1.43 -35.30 3.14
C GLY A 299 0.71 -34.10 2.55
N VAL A 300 1.34 -33.42 1.61
CA VAL A 300 0.71 -32.38 0.82
C VAL A 300 -0.37 -33.08 0.01
N TYR A 301 -1.62 -32.80 0.34
CA TYR A 301 -2.75 -33.18 -0.48
C TYR A 301 -2.58 -32.49 -1.83
N ASP A 302 -2.19 -33.22 -2.84
CA ASP A 302 -2.24 -32.77 -4.22
C ASP A 302 -3.62 -33.15 -4.79
N ALA A 303 -4.49 -32.14 -4.86
CA ALA A 303 -5.82 -32.32 -5.44
C ALA A 303 -5.77 -32.69 -6.93
N SER A 304 -4.62 -32.54 -7.59
CA SER A 304 -4.41 -32.94 -8.98
C SER A 304 -3.95 -34.39 -9.13
N ASP A 305 -3.52 -35.02 -8.05
CA ASP A 305 -3.13 -36.44 -8.06
C ASP A 305 -4.31 -37.32 -7.64
N PRO A 306 -4.98 -38.03 -8.59
CA PRO A 306 -6.08 -38.93 -8.28
C PRO A 306 -5.68 -40.12 -7.37
N ASN A 307 -4.40 -40.37 -7.17
CA ASN A 307 -3.89 -41.39 -6.27
C ASN A 307 -3.56 -40.84 -4.87
N ASN A 308 -3.50 -39.52 -4.70
CA ASN A 308 -3.30 -38.87 -3.41
C ASN A 308 -4.64 -38.66 -2.66
N THR A 309 -5.47 -39.72 -2.69
CA THR A 309 -6.78 -39.73 -2.01
C THR A 309 -6.67 -39.89 -0.50
N LYS A 310 -5.46 -40.02 0.02
CA LYS A 310 -5.17 -40.25 1.44
C LYS A 310 -4.08 -39.30 1.93
N GLY A 311 -4.32 -38.02 1.85
CA GLY A 311 -3.72 -37.18 2.88
C GLY A 311 -4.23 -37.76 4.20
N ASP A 312 -3.37 -38.38 4.98
CA ASP A 312 -3.75 -38.82 6.32
C ASP A 312 -3.90 -37.54 7.18
N TYR A 313 -5.11 -36.98 7.15
CA TYR A 313 -5.45 -35.79 7.94
C TYR A 313 -5.53 -36.12 9.44
N THR A 314 -5.29 -37.38 9.85
CA THR A 314 -5.43 -37.81 11.25
C THR A 314 -4.42 -37.14 12.18
N GLU A 315 -3.28 -36.67 11.65
CA GLU A 315 -2.24 -36.00 12.41
C GLU A 315 -2.24 -34.46 12.18
N ASN A 316 -3.13 -33.97 11.32
CA ASN A 316 -3.22 -32.57 10.96
C ASN A 316 -4.17 -31.79 11.88
N MET A 317 -4.17 -30.47 11.73
CA MET A 317 -5.15 -29.61 12.40
C MET A 317 -6.57 -30.13 12.20
N THR A 318 -7.32 -30.19 13.30
CA THR A 318 -8.73 -30.63 13.30
C THR A 318 -9.62 -29.56 13.91
N SER A 319 -10.89 -29.53 13.51
CA SER A 319 -11.91 -28.65 14.13
C SER A 319 -11.96 -28.85 15.65
N THR A 320 -11.81 -30.07 16.15
CA THR A 320 -11.78 -30.35 17.60
C THR A 320 -10.63 -29.62 18.29
N GLN A 321 -9.41 -29.71 17.75
CA GLN A 321 -8.25 -29.02 18.30
C GLN A 321 -8.41 -27.49 18.24
N CYS A 322 -8.95 -26.96 17.15
CA CYS A 322 -9.23 -25.53 17.01
C CYS A 322 -10.28 -25.05 18.04
N VAL A 323 -11.35 -25.81 18.24
CA VAL A 323 -12.36 -25.53 19.28
C VAL A 323 -11.74 -25.57 20.68
N ASP A 324 -10.86 -26.55 20.97
CA ASP A 324 -10.20 -26.64 22.27
C ASP A 324 -9.29 -25.44 22.54
N VAL A 325 -8.57 -24.95 21.55
CA VAL A 325 -7.78 -23.70 21.67
C VAL A 325 -8.68 -22.52 22.03
N VAL A 326 -9.76 -22.29 21.29
CA VAL A 326 -10.70 -21.20 21.57
C VAL A 326 -11.33 -21.33 22.94
N LYS A 327 -11.68 -22.56 23.34
CA LYS A 327 -12.24 -22.90 24.65
C LYS A 327 -11.26 -22.61 25.80
N HIS A 328 -10.00 -23.03 25.67
CA HIS A 328 -8.97 -22.74 26.66
C HIS A 328 -8.69 -21.25 26.81
N TRP A 329 -8.67 -20.50 25.71
CA TRP A 329 -8.56 -19.03 25.75
C TRP A 329 -9.76 -18.42 26.48
N LYS A 330 -10.97 -18.93 26.24
CA LYS A 330 -12.16 -18.47 26.96
C LYS A 330 -12.01 -18.73 28.45
N GLU A 331 -11.75 -19.97 28.84
CA GLU A 331 -11.71 -20.39 30.25
C GLU A 331 -10.55 -19.75 31.03
N LYS A 332 -9.36 -19.62 30.43
CA LYS A 332 -8.16 -19.19 31.15
C LYS A 332 -7.92 -17.67 31.10
N PHE A 333 -8.44 -17.00 30.09
CA PHE A 333 -8.20 -15.57 29.88
C PHE A 333 -9.50 -14.76 29.86
N TYR A 334 -10.47 -15.11 29.04
CA TYR A 334 -11.67 -14.29 28.90
C TYR A 334 -12.53 -14.32 30.17
N ASP A 335 -12.84 -15.49 30.66
CA ASP A 335 -13.71 -15.65 31.86
C ASP A 335 -13.03 -15.13 33.13
N VAL A 336 -11.69 -15.08 33.17
CA VAL A 336 -10.93 -14.61 34.33
C VAL A 336 -10.61 -13.11 34.26
N TYR A 337 -10.19 -12.62 33.09
CA TYR A 337 -9.67 -11.25 32.94
C TYR A 337 -10.50 -10.37 32.01
N VAL A 338 -11.56 -10.89 31.43
CA VAL A 338 -12.34 -10.23 30.36
C VAL A 338 -11.42 -9.80 29.20
N LYS A 339 -10.44 -10.62 28.88
CA LYS A 339 -9.45 -10.38 27.83
C LYS A 339 -9.48 -11.50 26.81
N ALA A 340 -9.60 -11.15 25.55
CA ALA A 340 -9.52 -12.06 24.42
C ALA A 340 -8.57 -11.47 23.34
N PRO A 341 -7.99 -12.29 22.47
CA PRO A 341 -7.37 -11.79 21.27
C PRO A 341 -8.43 -11.12 20.38
N TYR A 342 -8.01 -10.35 19.38
CA TYR A 342 -8.96 -9.78 18.40
C TYR A 342 -9.44 -10.81 17.38
N ALA A 343 -8.65 -11.85 17.14
CA ALA A 343 -9.01 -12.95 16.25
C ALA A 343 -8.27 -14.22 16.65
N PHE A 344 -8.86 -15.36 16.29
CA PHE A 344 -8.18 -16.65 16.18
C PHE A 344 -7.91 -16.89 14.69
N VAL A 345 -6.63 -16.90 14.30
CA VAL A 345 -6.19 -17.15 12.93
C VAL A 345 -5.69 -18.60 12.85
N PHE A 346 -6.41 -19.42 12.09
CA PHE A 346 -6.01 -20.80 11.82
C PHE A 346 -5.24 -20.83 10.50
N ASP A 347 -3.94 -21.08 10.62
CA ASP A 347 -2.98 -21.17 9.52
C ASP A 347 -3.11 -22.54 8.81
N ASP A 348 -2.17 -22.91 7.94
CA ASP A 348 -2.20 -24.13 7.15
C ASP A 348 -2.69 -25.39 7.92
N GLY A 349 -3.48 -26.22 7.24
CA GLY A 349 -3.95 -27.51 7.76
C GLY A 349 -5.47 -27.65 7.85
N TRP A 350 -6.24 -26.58 7.61
CA TRP A 350 -7.70 -26.62 7.59
C TRP A 350 -8.28 -26.91 6.21
N ASP A 351 -7.54 -26.57 5.15
CA ASP A 351 -8.01 -26.69 3.77
C ASP A 351 -7.46 -27.94 3.07
N ALA A 352 -8.09 -28.33 1.99
CA ALA A 352 -7.54 -29.23 0.99
C ALA A 352 -6.55 -28.40 0.18
N TYR A 353 -5.27 -28.59 0.45
CA TYR A 353 -4.17 -27.73 0.06
C TYR A 353 -4.25 -27.23 -1.39
N GLY A 354 -4.22 -25.92 -1.57
CA GLY A 354 -4.30 -25.27 -2.86
C GLY A 354 -5.71 -25.05 -3.41
N THR A 355 -6.75 -25.54 -2.76
CA THR A 355 -8.15 -25.39 -3.21
C THR A 355 -8.97 -24.40 -2.42
N TRP A 356 -8.50 -23.99 -1.24
CA TRP A 356 -9.22 -23.14 -0.30
C TRP A 356 -10.58 -23.70 0.10
N THR A 357 -10.71 -25.03 0.12
CA THR A 357 -11.90 -25.74 0.59
C THR A 357 -11.56 -26.52 1.86
N PHE A 358 -12.50 -26.65 2.76
CA PHE A 358 -12.28 -27.39 4.00
C PHE A 358 -11.95 -28.85 3.71
N ASN A 359 -10.94 -29.36 4.39
CA ASN A 359 -10.59 -30.78 4.35
C ASN A 359 -11.53 -31.61 5.26
N PRO A 360 -11.49 -32.95 5.22
CA PRO A 360 -12.36 -33.81 6.00
C PRO A 360 -12.32 -33.60 7.52
N ASN A 361 -11.25 -33.02 8.07
CA ASN A 361 -11.16 -32.70 9.49
C ASN A 361 -12.05 -31.53 9.92
N PHE A 362 -12.58 -30.79 8.94
CA PHE A 362 -13.48 -29.64 9.13
C PHE A 362 -14.81 -29.84 8.40
N PRO A 363 -15.60 -30.90 8.77
CA PRO A 363 -16.82 -31.25 8.02
C PRO A 363 -17.90 -30.16 8.05
N ASN A 364 -17.82 -29.23 8.98
CA ASN A 364 -18.73 -28.08 9.11
C ASN A 364 -17.98 -26.72 8.98
N GLY A 365 -16.80 -26.73 8.38
CA GLY A 365 -15.91 -25.57 8.36
C GLY A 365 -15.59 -25.10 9.77
N PHE A 366 -15.46 -23.79 9.96
CA PHE A 366 -15.19 -23.15 11.26
C PHE A 366 -16.44 -22.78 12.05
N THR A 367 -17.59 -23.40 11.78
CA THR A 367 -18.86 -23.01 12.43
C THR A 367 -18.81 -23.12 13.95
N LYS A 368 -18.19 -24.15 14.49
CA LYS A 368 -18.09 -24.36 15.96
C LYS A 368 -17.14 -23.36 16.60
N GLU A 369 -15.99 -23.17 16.00
CA GLU A 369 -14.95 -22.23 16.40
C GLU A 369 -15.49 -20.79 16.41
N ASP A 370 -16.17 -20.41 15.34
CA ASP A 370 -16.73 -19.08 15.15
C ASP A 370 -17.84 -18.78 16.19
N ASN A 371 -18.75 -19.73 16.44
CA ASN A 371 -19.78 -19.57 17.45
C ASN A 371 -19.18 -19.36 18.85
N LEU A 372 -18.13 -20.12 19.19
CA LEU A 372 -17.47 -19.98 20.47
C LEU A 372 -16.67 -18.66 20.55
N ALA A 373 -15.95 -18.29 19.52
CA ALA A 373 -15.22 -17.02 19.45
C ALA A 373 -16.15 -15.81 19.55
N LYS A 374 -17.27 -15.84 18.85
CA LYS A 374 -18.31 -14.79 18.92
C LYS A 374 -18.87 -14.59 20.33
N SER A 375 -18.92 -15.61 21.18
CA SER A 375 -19.32 -15.45 22.58
C SER A 375 -18.38 -14.55 23.38
N MET A 376 -17.16 -14.31 22.89
CA MET A 376 -16.16 -13.39 23.45
C MET A 376 -16.04 -12.09 22.65
N GLY A 377 -16.86 -11.88 21.63
CA GLY A 377 -16.74 -10.73 20.72
C GLY A 377 -15.54 -10.83 19.77
N VAL A 378 -15.07 -12.03 19.47
CA VAL A 378 -13.85 -12.31 18.69
C VAL A 378 -14.21 -12.92 17.35
N GLY A 379 -13.39 -12.66 16.32
CA GLY A 379 -13.53 -13.26 14.98
C GLY A 379 -12.61 -14.45 14.75
N ILE A 380 -12.94 -15.22 13.71
CA ILE A 380 -12.06 -16.24 13.13
C ILE A 380 -11.40 -15.66 11.86
N GLY A 381 -10.14 -16.01 11.63
CA GLY A 381 -9.40 -15.79 10.40
C GLY A 381 -8.74 -17.08 9.92
N ALA A 382 -8.45 -17.14 8.62
CA ALA A 382 -7.73 -18.24 7.98
C ALA A 382 -6.88 -17.72 6.82
#